data_f3d80d16ad84ddee6993dcabf1833c6b
#
_entry.id   f3d80d16ad84ddee6993dcabf1833c6b
#
_cell.length_a   1.000
_cell.length_b   1.000
_cell.length_c   1.000
_cell.angle_alpha   90.00
_cell.angle_beta   90.00
_cell.angle_gamma   90.00
#
_symmetry.space_group_name_H-M   'P 1'
#
loop_
_entity.id
_entity.type
_entity.pdbx_description
1 polymer ?
#
loop_
_entity_poly.entity_id
_entity_poly.type
_entity_poly.pdbx_seq_one_letter_code
_entity_poly.pdbx_strand_id
1 'polypeptide(L)'
;MKIEFELIQEDEGSSFRLLHEKIPAEEYSWQYHYHPEYELVCVLAGDGTRQVGNHASNYSNGDLVLMGPDLPHSGFGLNTRGMIEQVVVQFKKEVFGPSLLLRPEMKQISQLLDRSMYGISFGEATKEKVLKKMVKLLKLPPFDRFIEFTGILQLLATCSEYTLLNSQVTLPTTIRKVHVRLQNIFNYVEQNFQEEINIKKVAAIAHLTVPAFCNYFKKIMNITFTDFINQYRIEQACILLQQEKSIGEVCFECGFNNVPYFNKVFKNIVKKTPSEFKKTANTYQPRAISA
;
A
#
# COMPACT_ATOMS: atom_id res chain seq x y z
N MET A 1 11.11 14.06 -17.03
CA MET A 1 11.26 12.75 -16.40
C MET A 1 9.88 12.12 -16.39
N LYS A 2 9.75 10.87 -16.82
CA LYS A 2 8.44 10.17 -16.81
C LYS A 2 8.18 9.70 -15.38
N ILE A 3 7.01 10.03 -14.85
CA ILE A 3 6.58 9.58 -13.52
C ILE A 3 5.71 8.34 -13.72
N GLU A 4 6.02 7.26 -13.04
CA GLU A 4 5.31 5.99 -13.17
C GLU A 4 4.37 5.77 -11.98
N PHE A 5 3.25 5.10 -12.24
CA PHE A 5 2.36 4.65 -11.17
C PHE A 5 2.85 3.29 -10.69
N GLU A 6 3.04 3.13 -9.37
CA GLU A 6 3.35 1.85 -8.75
C GLU A 6 2.09 1.26 -8.11
N LEU A 7 1.83 -0.01 -8.39
CA LEU A 7 0.77 -0.76 -7.72
C LEU A 7 1.34 -1.44 -6.49
N ILE A 8 0.88 -1.01 -5.32
CA ILE A 8 1.26 -1.62 -4.04
C ILE A 8 0.26 -2.72 -3.69
N GLN A 9 0.78 -3.89 -3.32
CA GLN A 9 -0.02 -4.98 -2.78
C GLN A 9 0.36 -5.21 -1.32
N GLU A 10 -0.64 -5.33 -0.46
CA GLU A 10 -0.46 -5.65 0.96
C GLU A 10 0.13 -7.07 1.11
N ASP A 11 0.86 -7.29 2.19
CA ASP A 11 1.40 -8.62 2.49
C ASP A 11 0.26 -9.59 2.89
N GLU A 12 0.42 -10.88 2.62
CA GLU A 12 -0.56 -11.91 2.98
C GLU A 12 -0.85 -11.86 4.49
N GLY A 13 -2.12 -11.66 4.87
CA GLY A 13 -2.55 -11.56 6.26
C GLY A 13 -2.17 -10.26 6.97
N SER A 14 -1.82 -9.21 6.23
CA SER A 14 -1.51 -7.87 6.73
C SER A 14 -2.38 -6.82 6.04
N SER A 15 -2.66 -5.72 6.70
CA SER A 15 -3.34 -4.53 6.13
C SER A 15 -2.37 -3.47 5.62
N PHE A 16 -1.09 -3.80 5.51
CA PHE A 16 -0.04 -2.97 4.94
C PHE A 16 1.09 -3.84 4.39
N ARG A 17 1.90 -3.27 3.51
CA ARG A 17 3.11 -3.89 2.98
C ARG A 17 4.30 -3.54 3.86
N LEU A 18 5.13 -4.54 4.19
CA LEU A 18 6.40 -4.37 4.89
C LEU A 18 7.53 -4.93 4.01
N LEU A 19 8.33 -4.06 3.44
CA LEU A 19 9.43 -4.41 2.55
C LEU A 19 10.76 -4.27 3.28
N HIS A 20 11.62 -5.28 3.17
CA HIS A 20 13.02 -5.21 3.57
C HIS A 20 13.89 -5.49 2.35
N GLU A 21 14.66 -4.53 1.94
CA GLU A 21 15.57 -4.61 0.81
C GLU A 21 17.01 -4.46 1.26
N LYS A 22 17.85 -5.36 0.74
CA LYS A 22 19.30 -5.31 0.90
C LYS A 22 19.94 -5.70 -0.42
N ILE A 23 20.28 -4.71 -1.22
CA ILE A 23 20.72 -4.89 -2.60
C ILE A 23 21.93 -3.99 -2.92
N PRO A 24 22.80 -4.38 -3.88
CA PRO A 24 23.81 -3.51 -4.41
C PRO A 24 23.23 -2.22 -4.99
N ALA A 25 23.90 -1.09 -4.79
CA ALA A 25 23.40 0.20 -5.28
C ALA A 25 23.25 0.26 -6.80
N GLU A 26 24.07 -0.49 -7.54
CA GLU A 26 24.00 -0.62 -8.99
C GLU A 26 22.76 -1.40 -9.48
N GLU A 27 22.17 -2.24 -8.65
CA GLU A 27 20.96 -3.02 -8.95
C GLU A 27 19.68 -2.29 -8.53
N TYR A 28 19.80 -1.19 -7.78
CA TYR A 28 18.66 -0.48 -7.26
C TYR A 28 17.97 0.34 -8.34
N SER A 29 16.65 0.19 -8.47
CA SER A 29 15.85 0.96 -9.44
C SER A 29 15.47 2.33 -8.89
N TRP A 30 15.88 3.39 -9.62
CA TRP A 30 15.67 4.80 -9.25
C TRP A 30 14.44 5.42 -9.93
N GLN A 31 13.44 4.62 -10.28
CA GLN A 31 12.29 5.14 -11.02
C GLN A 31 11.54 6.16 -10.16
N TYR A 32 11.30 7.33 -10.77
CA TYR A 32 10.47 8.35 -10.16
C TYR A 32 9.02 7.94 -10.34
N HIS A 33 8.35 7.61 -9.23
CA HIS A 33 7.04 6.99 -9.19
C HIS A 33 6.12 7.64 -8.15
N TYR A 34 4.87 7.23 -8.13
CA TYR A 34 3.88 7.60 -7.11
C TYR A 34 2.87 6.45 -6.93
N HIS A 35 2.25 6.40 -5.77
CA HIS A 35 1.20 5.45 -5.40
C HIS A 35 0.24 6.07 -4.35
N PRO A 36 -0.99 5.55 -4.16
CA PRO A 36 -1.99 6.11 -3.25
C PRO A 36 -1.78 5.76 -1.77
N GLU A 37 -0.78 5.00 -1.43
CA GLU A 37 -0.42 4.65 -0.06
C GLU A 37 0.43 5.75 0.58
N TYR A 38 0.37 5.86 1.92
CA TYR A 38 1.43 6.46 2.71
C TYR A 38 2.66 5.56 2.67
N GLU A 39 3.83 6.16 2.69
CA GLU A 39 5.08 5.40 2.71
C GLU A 39 6.04 5.93 3.77
N LEU A 40 6.46 5.04 4.67
CA LEU A 40 7.52 5.29 5.64
C LEU A 40 8.78 4.54 5.20
N VAL A 41 9.78 5.28 4.76
CA VAL A 41 11.09 4.75 4.36
C VAL A 41 12.08 4.96 5.49
N CYS A 42 12.74 3.88 5.89
CA CYS A 42 13.86 3.90 6.82
C CYS A 42 15.09 3.28 6.15
N VAL A 43 16.02 4.13 5.70
CA VAL A 43 17.35 3.69 5.24
C VAL A 43 18.20 3.43 6.47
N LEU A 44 18.70 2.20 6.62
CA LEU A 44 19.33 1.74 7.85
C LEU A 44 20.73 2.31 8.04
N ALA A 45 21.47 2.52 6.95
CA ALA A 45 22.82 3.09 6.99
C ALA A 45 23.24 3.59 5.61
N GLY A 46 24.29 4.42 5.57
CA GLY A 46 24.90 4.93 4.34
C GLY A 46 24.45 6.34 3.98
N ASP A 47 25.06 6.85 2.93
CA ASP A 47 24.83 8.20 2.41
C ASP A 47 24.16 8.08 1.03
N GLY A 48 23.34 9.05 0.68
CA GLY A 48 22.68 9.04 -0.61
C GLY A 48 21.92 10.33 -0.89
N THR A 49 21.19 10.32 -2.00
CA THR A 49 20.31 11.42 -2.38
C THR A 49 18.88 10.89 -2.44
N ARG A 50 17.96 11.63 -1.82
CA ARG A 50 16.51 11.41 -1.94
C ARG A 50 15.91 12.46 -2.87
N GLN A 51 14.87 12.07 -3.58
CA GLN A 51 14.00 12.99 -4.29
C GLN A 51 12.54 12.72 -3.89
N VAL A 52 11.89 13.73 -3.29
CA VAL A 52 10.51 13.65 -2.83
C VAL A 52 9.76 14.90 -3.29
N GLY A 53 8.77 14.74 -4.16
CA GLY A 53 8.15 15.86 -4.85
C GLY A 53 9.17 16.65 -5.67
N ASN A 54 9.19 17.96 -5.45
CA ASN A 54 10.15 18.87 -6.09
C ASN A 54 11.45 19.05 -5.27
N HIS A 55 11.57 18.38 -4.14
CA HIS A 55 12.72 18.48 -3.26
C HIS A 55 13.73 17.37 -3.53
N ALA A 56 14.96 17.74 -3.81
CA ALA A 56 16.09 16.82 -3.88
C ALA A 56 17.15 17.24 -2.84
N SER A 57 17.59 16.30 -2.00
CA SER A 57 18.61 16.57 -0.99
C SER A 57 19.40 15.32 -0.64
N ASN A 58 20.63 15.54 -0.19
CA ASN A 58 21.48 14.46 0.33
C ASN A 58 21.12 14.13 1.78
N TYR A 59 21.33 12.89 2.14
CA TYR A 59 21.31 12.41 3.52
C TYR A 59 22.61 11.67 3.82
N SER A 60 22.95 11.56 5.09
CA SER A 60 24.10 10.79 5.56
C SER A 60 23.71 9.95 6.78
N ASN A 61 24.42 8.82 6.93
CA ASN A 61 24.17 7.86 8.01
C ASN A 61 22.72 7.37 8.08
N GLY A 62 22.15 7.01 6.91
CA GLY A 62 20.76 6.58 6.80
C GLY A 62 19.77 7.73 6.75
N ASP A 63 18.49 7.40 6.55
CA ASP A 63 17.40 8.38 6.39
C ASP A 63 16.09 7.86 6.97
N LEU A 64 15.21 8.77 7.37
CA LEU A 64 13.87 8.45 7.82
C LEU A 64 12.89 9.48 7.26
N VAL A 65 12.02 9.02 6.34
CA VAL A 65 11.08 9.89 5.64
C VAL A 65 9.68 9.27 5.64
N LEU A 66 8.67 10.09 5.95
CA LEU A 66 7.26 9.74 5.76
C LEU A 66 6.68 10.56 4.62
N MET A 67 6.09 9.89 3.66
CA MET A 67 5.45 10.47 2.48
C MET A 67 3.96 10.16 2.50
N GLY A 68 3.15 11.16 2.12
CA GLY A 68 1.71 11.00 1.94
C GLY A 68 1.35 10.43 0.57
N PRO A 69 0.08 10.05 0.40
CA PRO A 69 -0.44 9.53 -0.86
C PRO A 69 -0.11 10.41 -2.05
N ASP A 70 0.19 9.76 -3.17
CA ASP A 70 0.42 10.38 -4.49
C ASP A 70 1.58 11.39 -4.55
N LEU A 71 2.38 11.53 -3.50
CA LEU A 71 3.56 12.36 -3.52
C LEU A 71 4.65 11.67 -4.37
N PRO A 72 5.02 12.21 -5.55
CA PRO A 72 5.99 11.56 -6.40
C PRO A 72 7.36 11.52 -5.72
N HIS A 73 8.02 10.37 -5.79
CA HIS A 73 9.32 10.19 -5.17
C HIS A 73 10.15 9.15 -5.94
N SER A 74 11.44 9.13 -5.69
CA SER A 74 12.34 8.09 -6.17
C SER A 74 12.90 7.30 -4.99
N GLY A 75 13.47 6.15 -5.29
CA GLY A 75 14.18 5.38 -4.28
C GLY A 75 15.32 6.18 -3.60
N PHE A 76 15.65 5.79 -2.39
CA PHE A 76 16.51 6.51 -1.45
C PHE A 76 17.98 6.07 -1.49
N GLY A 77 18.59 5.93 -2.59
CA GLY A 77 19.99 5.50 -2.68
C GLY A 77 20.68 6.06 -3.92
N LEU A 78 20.10 7.09 -4.57
CA LEU A 78 20.77 7.78 -5.69
C LEU A 78 22.14 8.28 -5.20
N ASN A 79 23.18 8.00 -5.98
CA ASN A 79 24.58 8.29 -5.63
C ASN A 79 25.15 7.49 -4.45
N THR A 80 24.44 6.50 -3.92
CA THR A 80 24.97 5.56 -2.91
C THR A 80 26.00 4.64 -3.54
N ARG A 81 27.00 4.25 -2.76
CA ARG A 81 28.01 3.24 -3.12
C ARG A 81 27.86 2.04 -2.19
N GLY A 82 28.08 0.84 -2.74
CA GLY A 82 28.01 -0.40 -1.96
C GLY A 82 26.60 -0.93 -1.81
N MET A 83 26.23 -1.37 -0.60
CA MET A 83 24.92 -1.97 -0.33
C MET A 83 23.92 -0.91 0.15
N ILE A 84 22.70 -0.98 -0.38
CA ILE A 84 21.56 -0.26 0.16
C ILE A 84 20.79 -1.23 1.04
N GLU A 85 20.48 -0.83 2.26
CA GLU A 85 19.62 -1.58 3.16
C GLU A 85 18.55 -0.65 3.72
N GLN A 86 17.27 -1.00 3.46
CA GLN A 86 16.14 -0.20 3.91
C GLN A 86 14.96 -1.07 4.34
N VAL A 87 14.17 -0.55 5.26
CA VAL A 87 12.86 -1.08 5.63
C VAL A 87 11.80 -0.05 5.26
N VAL A 88 10.79 -0.48 4.50
CA VAL A 88 9.72 0.37 4.02
C VAL A 88 8.37 -0.18 4.48
N VAL A 89 7.50 0.71 4.97
CA VAL A 89 6.11 0.40 5.28
C VAL A 89 5.22 1.23 4.37
N GLN A 90 4.40 0.55 3.55
CA GLN A 90 3.40 1.18 2.69
C GLN A 90 2.00 0.80 3.19
N PHE A 91 1.13 1.79 3.43
CA PHE A 91 -0.17 1.58 4.05
C PHE A 91 -1.21 2.60 3.58
N LYS A 92 -2.46 2.19 3.58
CA LYS A 92 -3.61 3.08 3.35
C LYS A 92 -4.15 3.62 4.68
N LYS A 93 -4.85 4.75 4.62
CA LYS A 93 -5.51 5.33 5.82
C LYS A 93 -6.54 4.38 6.41
N GLU A 94 -7.14 3.56 5.58
CA GLU A 94 -8.16 2.55 5.88
C GLU A 94 -7.66 1.44 6.82
N VAL A 95 -6.34 1.25 6.98
CA VAL A 95 -5.74 0.34 7.96
C VAL A 95 -6.24 0.60 9.38
N PHE A 96 -6.64 1.83 9.69
CA PHE A 96 -7.21 2.24 10.97
C PHE A 96 -8.75 2.12 11.01
N GLY A 97 -9.39 1.73 9.91
CA GLY A 97 -10.83 1.77 9.77
C GLY A 97 -11.42 3.20 9.80
N PRO A 98 -12.73 3.34 9.54
CA PRO A 98 -13.35 4.65 9.30
C PRO A 98 -13.44 5.54 10.55
N SER A 99 -13.39 4.95 11.76
CA SER A 99 -13.71 5.66 13.00
C SER A 99 -12.52 5.86 13.95
N LEU A 100 -11.44 5.07 13.83
CA LEU A 100 -10.35 5.10 14.80
C LEU A 100 -9.57 6.43 14.74
N LEU A 101 -9.25 6.92 13.55
CA LEU A 101 -8.53 8.19 13.37
C LEU A 101 -9.32 9.43 13.85
N LEU A 102 -10.63 9.29 14.08
CA LEU A 102 -11.47 10.33 14.64
C LEU A 102 -11.43 10.39 16.18
N ARG A 103 -10.82 9.40 16.82
CA ARG A 103 -10.70 9.36 18.28
C ARG A 103 -9.65 10.36 18.79
N PRO A 104 -9.89 10.96 19.97
CA PRO A 104 -8.95 11.93 20.54
C PRO A 104 -7.51 11.43 20.65
N GLU A 105 -7.32 10.14 20.96
CA GLU A 105 -6.03 9.47 21.11
C GLU A 105 -5.25 9.42 19.78
N MET A 106 -5.95 9.41 18.65
CA MET A 106 -5.36 9.34 17.31
C MET A 106 -5.13 10.72 16.67
N LYS A 107 -5.49 11.80 17.36
CA LYS A 107 -5.41 13.17 16.83
C LYS A 107 -4.01 13.52 16.30
N GLN A 108 -2.97 13.17 17.04
CA GLN A 108 -1.58 13.46 16.65
C GLN A 108 -1.16 12.67 15.43
N ILE A 109 -1.55 11.38 15.35
CA ILE A 109 -1.31 10.53 14.17
C ILE A 109 -2.07 11.09 12.96
N SER A 110 -3.34 11.47 13.12
CA SER A 110 -4.09 12.09 12.02
C SER A 110 -3.40 13.36 11.48
N GLN A 111 -2.93 14.24 12.37
CA GLN A 111 -2.16 15.43 11.99
C GLN A 111 -0.81 15.11 11.34
N LEU A 112 -0.13 14.02 11.77
CA LEU A 112 1.08 13.54 11.11
C LEU A 112 0.78 13.11 9.68
N LEU A 113 -0.27 12.33 9.48
CA LEU A 113 -0.69 11.88 8.14
C LEU A 113 -1.05 13.06 7.23
N ASP A 114 -1.71 14.09 7.75
CA ASP A 114 -2.01 15.31 6.97
C ASP A 114 -0.71 16.07 6.59
N ARG A 115 0.25 16.17 7.50
CA ARG A 115 1.56 16.81 7.21
C ARG A 115 2.42 15.99 6.23
N SER A 116 2.28 14.67 6.21
CA SER A 116 3.08 13.81 5.34
C SER A 116 2.82 14.05 3.84
N MET A 117 1.74 14.73 3.49
CA MET A 117 1.48 15.18 2.12
C MET A 117 2.58 16.10 1.56
N TYR A 118 3.37 16.71 2.43
CA TYR A 118 4.53 17.54 2.05
C TYR A 118 5.85 16.76 2.07
N GLY A 119 5.82 15.47 2.43
CA GLY A 119 7.02 14.71 2.75
C GLY A 119 7.69 15.21 4.02
N ILE A 120 7.95 14.34 4.98
CA ILE A 120 8.53 14.69 6.28
C ILE A 120 9.84 13.92 6.44
N SER A 121 10.95 14.63 6.61
CA SER A 121 12.22 14.06 7.04
C SER A 121 12.39 14.29 8.53
N PHE A 122 12.83 13.26 9.27
CA PHE A 122 12.95 13.30 10.73
C PHE A 122 14.43 13.42 11.16
N GLY A 123 14.64 14.10 12.28
CA GLY A 123 15.96 14.30 12.87
C GLY A 123 16.60 13.02 13.43
N GLU A 124 17.91 13.08 13.68
CA GLU A 124 18.75 11.93 14.04
C GLU A 124 18.23 11.15 15.26
N ALA A 125 17.88 11.86 16.35
CA ALA A 125 17.40 11.22 17.57
C ALA A 125 16.10 10.42 17.38
N THR A 126 15.20 10.89 16.48
CA THR A 126 13.97 10.19 16.12
C THR A 126 14.29 9.01 15.20
N LYS A 127 15.16 9.21 14.21
CA LYS A 127 15.63 8.17 13.28
C LYS A 127 16.18 6.97 14.02
N GLU A 128 17.11 7.14 14.95
CA GLU A 128 17.71 6.05 15.72
C GLU A 128 16.69 5.21 16.50
N LYS A 129 15.69 5.86 17.11
CA LYS A 129 14.61 5.17 17.84
C LYS A 129 13.72 4.37 16.90
N VAL A 130 13.33 4.98 15.77
CA VAL A 130 12.44 4.37 14.79
C VAL A 130 13.14 3.23 14.05
N LEU A 131 14.42 3.37 13.71
CA LEU A 131 15.20 2.32 13.03
C LEU A 131 15.13 1.00 13.78
N LYS A 132 15.35 1.02 15.09
CA LYS A 132 15.27 -0.19 15.95
C LYS A 132 13.87 -0.84 15.88
N LYS A 133 12.82 -0.01 15.87
CA LYS A 133 11.42 -0.47 15.79
C LYS A 133 11.08 -1.01 14.38
N MET A 134 11.54 -0.34 13.32
CA MET A 134 11.34 -0.79 11.94
C MET A 134 11.96 -2.17 11.70
N VAL A 135 13.18 -2.39 12.13
CA VAL A 135 13.84 -3.71 12.07
C VAL A 135 13.10 -4.75 12.92
N LYS A 136 12.54 -4.36 14.07
CA LYS A 136 11.74 -5.25 14.90
C LYS A 136 10.45 -5.71 14.19
N LEU A 137 9.80 -4.86 13.38
CA LEU A 137 8.58 -5.22 12.63
C LEU A 137 8.78 -6.49 11.78
N LEU A 138 9.98 -6.70 11.22
CA LEU A 138 10.29 -7.83 10.36
C LEU A 138 10.11 -9.20 11.03
N LYS A 139 10.16 -9.23 12.38
CA LYS A 139 10.14 -10.46 13.18
C LYS A 139 8.83 -10.67 13.96
N LEU A 140 7.93 -9.68 13.94
CA LEU A 140 6.71 -9.73 14.72
C LEU A 140 5.58 -10.45 13.97
N PRO A 141 4.70 -11.19 14.69
CA PRO A 141 3.46 -11.70 14.13
C PRO A 141 2.50 -10.54 13.78
N PRO A 142 1.47 -10.78 12.94
CA PRO A 142 0.65 -9.72 12.36
C PRO A 142 0.06 -8.72 13.36
N PHE A 143 -0.53 -9.19 14.46
CA PHE A 143 -1.13 -8.31 15.47
C PHE A 143 -0.07 -7.43 16.19
N ASP A 144 1.01 -8.03 16.66
CA ASP A 144 2.09 -7.30 17.34
C ASP A 144 2.78 -6.32 16.39
N ARG A 145 2.89 -6.68 15.10
CA ARG A 145 3.39 -5.82 14.04
C ARG A 145 2.51 -4.58 13.86
N PHE A 146 1.18 -4.74 13.84
CA PHE A 146 0.24 -3.62 13.75
C PHE A 146 0.35 -2.68 14.96
N ILE A 147 0.45 -3.22 16.17
CA ILE A 147 0.64 -2.43 17.40
C ILE A 147 1.96 -1.68 17.38
N GLU A 148 3.06 -2.35 17.05
CA GLU A 148 4.39 -1.73 16.96
C GLU A 148 4.41 -0.62 15.87
N PHE A 149 3.80 -0.87 14.72
CA PHE A 149 3.67 0.12 13.65
C PHE A 149 2.87 1.36 14.11
N THR A 150 1.74 1.16 14.79
CA THR A 150 0.97 2.27 15.36
C THR A 150 1.80 3.06 16.38
N GLY A 151 2.60 2.37 17.20
CA GLY A 151 3.55 2.99 18.12
C GLY A 151 4.65 3.78 17.42
N ILE A 152 5.13 3.33 16.25
CA ILE A 152 6.06 4.10 15.42
C ILE A 152 5.40 5.40 14.95
N LEU A 153 4.18 5.34 14.43
CA LEU A 153 3.46 6.54 13.98
C LEU A 153 3.24 7.52 15.12
N GLN A 154 2.92 7.05 16.33
CA GLN A 154 2.78 7.92 17.51
C GLN A 154 4.10 8.60 17.88
N LEU A 155 5.21 7.87 17.82
CA LEU A 155 6.54 8.43 18.06
C LEU A 155 6.88 9.54 17.05
N LEU A 156 6.60 9.29 15.76
CA LEU A 156 6.77 10.28 14.69
C LEU A 156 5.84 11.49 14.85
N ALA A 157 4.61 11.25 15.30
CA ALA A 157 3.60 12.31 15.50
C ALA A 157 3.99 13.29 16.63
N THR A 158 4.72 12.82 17.62
CA THR A 158 5.10 13.58 18.82
C THR A 158 6.52 14.13 18.79
N CYS A 159 7.31 13.81 17.76
CA CYS A 159 8.65 14.35 17.63
C CYS A 159 8.62 15.85 17.32
N SER A 160 9.58 16.59 17.87
CA SER A 160 9.75 18.04 17.64
C SER A 160 10.70 18.35 16.48
N GLU A 161 11.59 17.41 16.15
CA GLU A 161 12.64 17.59 15.15
C GLU A 161 12.26 16.93 13.83
N TYR A 162 11.64 17.69 12.95
CA TYR A 162 11.33 17.26 11.58
C TYR A 162 11.41 18.43 10.61
N THR A 163 11.56 18.13 9.33
CA THR A 163 11.58 19.10 8.24
C THR A 163 10.55 18.69 7.17
N LEU A 164 9.71 19.64 6.77
CA LEU A 164 8.86 19.43 5.58
C LEU A 164 9.71 19.60 4.32
N LEU A 165 9.67 18.61 3.44
CA LEU A 165 10.49 18.59 2.22
C LEU A 165 9.93 19.50 1.13
N ASN A 166 8.62 19.72 1.09
CA ASN A 166 7.97 20.58 0.11
C ASN A 166 7.15 21.66 0.82
N SER A 167 7.16 22.87 0.27
CA SER A 167 6.35 23.99 0.76
C SER A 167 4.92 24.00 0.23
N GLN A 168 4.67 23.27 -0.86
CA GLN A 168 3.36 23.13 -1.49
C GLN A 168 3.20 21.69 -2.00
N VAL A 169 1.99 21.15 -1.86
CA VAL A 169 1.60 19.89 -2.51
C VAL A 169 1.30 20.18 -3.98
N THR A 170 2.32 20.21 -4.81
CA THR A 170 2.15 20.45 -6.25
C THR A 170 2.25 19.11 -6.99
N LEU A 171 1.13 18.40 -7.07
CA LEU A 171 1.05 17.29 -8.02
C LEU A 171 1.04 17.87 -9.44
N PRO A 172 1.92 17.42 -10.35
CA PRO A 172 1.80 17.77 -11.76
C PRO A 172 0.37 17.52 -12.24
N THR A 173 -0.19 18.45 -13.02
CA THR A 173 -1.58 18.37 -13.50
C THR A 173 -1.89 17.05 -14.20
N THR A 174 -0.89 16.46 -14.84
CA THR A 174 -1.00 15.13 -15.46
C THR A 174 -1.18 14.01 -14.44
N ILE A 175 -0.43 14.02 -13.33
CA ILE A 175 -0.56 13.03 -12.25
C ILE A 175 -1.91 13.19 -11.56
N ARG A 176 -2.30 14.41 -11.22
CA ARG A 176 -3.60 14.69 -10.62
C ARG A 176 -4.77 14.17 -11.46
N LYS A 177 -4.69 14.36 -12.81
CA LYS A 177 -5.72 13.84 -13.72
C LYS A 177 -5.75 12.31 -13.76
N VAL A 178 -4.58 11.65 -13.76
CA VAL A 178 -4.47 10.19 -13.74
C VAL A 178 -5.02 9.65 -12.42
N HIS A 179 -4.60 10.24 -11.30
CA HIS A 179 -5.06 9.86 -9.96
C HIS A 179 -6.59 9.95 -9.82
N VAL A 180 -7.18 11.13 -10.07
CA VAL A 180 -8.65 11.31 -9.98
C VAL A 180 -9.39 10.32 -10.87
N ARG A 181 -8.86 10.06 -12.08
CA ARG A 181 -9.46 9.08 -13.00
C ARG A 181 -9.41 7.67 -12.45
N LEU A 182 -8.25 7.22 -11.93
CA LEU A 182 -8.10 5.90 -11.32
C LEU A 182 -8.97 5.75 -10.07
N GLN A 183 -9.00 6.77 -9.22
CA GLN A 183 -9.82 6.75 -8.01
C GLN A 183 -11.32 6.62 -8.33
N ASN A 184 -11.81 7.34 -9.34
CA ASN A 184 -13.19 7.18 -9.79
C ASN A 184 -13.48 5.78 -10.33
N ILE A 185 -12.52 5.16 -11.02
CA ILE A 185 -12.63 3.78 -11.51
C ILE A 185 -12.67 2.80 -10.32
N PHE A 186 -11.78 2.95 -9.36
CA PHE A 186 -11.71 2.08 -8.18
C PHE A 186 -12.95 2.20 -7.31
N ASN A 187 -13.42 3.41 -7.02
CA ASN A 187 -14.67 3.65 -6.30
C ASN A 187 -15.86 2.99 -6.99
N TYR A 188 -15.91 3.05 -8.34
CA TYR A 188 -16.97 2.37 -9.09
C TYR A 188 -16.88 0.86 -8.95
N VAL A 189 -15.68 0.27 -9.02
CA VAL A 189 -15.49 -1.18 -8.84
C VAL A 189 -15.87 -1.59 -7.42
N GLU A 190 -15.42 -0.88 -6.41
CA GLU A 190 -15.75 -1.13 -5.00
C GLU A 190 -17.26 -1.14 -4.74
N GLN A 191 -17.99 -0.21 -5.33
CA GLN A 191 -19.43 -0.09 -5.15
C GLN A 191 -20.25 -1.10 -5.98
N ASN A 192 -19.66 -1.71 -7.02
CA ASN A 192 -20.40 -2.52 -7.98
C ASN A 192 -19.76 -3.91 -8.23
N PHE A 193 -18.72 -4.32 -7.51
CA PHE A 193 -17.99 -5.57 -7.82
C PHE A 193 -18.86 -6.83 -7.73
N GLN A 194 -19.93 -6.79 -6.95
CA GLN A 194 -20.87 -7.90 -6.77
C GLN A 194 -21.77 -8.12 -8.01
N GLU A 195 -21.89 -7.10 -8.85
CA GLU A 195 -22.72 -7.13 -10.05
C GLU A 195 -21.88 -7.27 -11.32
N GLU A 196 -22.54 -7.39 -12.48
CA GLU A 196 -21.85 -7.35 -13.76
C GLU A 196 -21.29 -5.94 -14.03
N ILE A 197 -19.97 -5.84 -14.08
CA ILE A 197 -19.29 -4.58 -14.34
C ILE A 197 -19.43 -4.17 -15.80
N ASN A 198 -20.14 -3.07 -16.04
CA ASN A 198 -20.33 -2.53 -17.38
C ASN A 198 -19.12 -1.70 -17.82
N ILE A 199 -18.29 -2.27 -18.69
CA ILE A 199 -17.06 -1.63 -19.20
C ILE A 199 -17.33 -0.29 -19.90
N LYS A 200 -18.49 -0.12 -20.55
CA LYS A 200 -18.85 1.15 -21.19
C LYS A 200 -19.07 2.25 -20.16
N LYS A 201 -19.69 1.91 -19.01
CA LYS A 201 -19.88 2.84 -17.90
C LYS A 201 -18.56 3.23 -17.26
N VAL A 202 -17.64 2.29 -17.07
CA VAL A 202 -16.29 2.57 -16.53
C VAL A 202 -15.49 3.43 -17.50
N ALA A 203 -15.52 3.16 -18.79
CA ALA A 203 -14.87 3.98 -19.81
C ALA A 203 -15.42 5.42 -19.81
N ALA A 204 -16.73 5.59 -19.65
CA ALA A 204 -17.36 6.92 -19.52
C ALA A 204 -16.91 7.66 -18.26
N ILE A 205 -16.82 6.98 -17.10
CA ILE A 205 -16.27 7.53 -15.84
C ILE A 205 -14.83 8.00 -16.04
N ALA A 206 -14.05 7.25 -16.83
CA ALA A 206 -12.69 7.62 -17.18
C ALA A 206 -12.59 8.71 -18.27
N HIS A 207 -13.71 9.17 -18.82
CA HIS A 207 -13.78 10.08 -19.99
C HIS A 207 -13.01 9.54 -21.19
N LEU A 208 -13.15 8.24 -21.50
CA LEU A 208 -12.48 7.53 -22.58
C LEU A 208 -13.48 6.67 -23.36
N THR A 209 -13.13 6.34 -24.61
CA THR A 209 -13.79 5.23 -25.32
C THR A 209 -13.35 3.88 -24.73
N VAL A 210 -14.12 2.82 -24.93
CA VAL A 210 -13.77 1.49 -24.37
C VAL A 210 -12.38 1.02 -24.82
N PRO A 211 -11.98 1.08 -26.11
CA PRO A 211 -10.64 0.70 -26.52
C PRO A 211 -9.55 1.57 -25.87
N ALA A 212 -9.76 2.89 -25.81
CA ALA A 212 -8.82 3.81 -25.18
C ALA A 212 -8.69 3.53 -23.67
N PHE A 213 -9.80 3.22 -22.99
CA PHE A 213 -9.81 2.83 -21.58
C PHE A 213 -9.02 1.54 -21.32
N CYS A 214 -9.26 0.48 -22.10
CA CYS A 214 -8.54 -0.78 -21.96
C CYS A 214 -7.02 -0.60 -22.10
N ASN A 215 -6.60 0.16 -23.12
CA ASN A 215 -5.19 0.47 -23.33
C ASN A 215 -4.61 1.34 -22.22
N TYR A 216 -5.34 2.37 -21.80
CA TYR A 216 -4.96 3.26 -20.70
C TYR A 216 -4.78 2.48 -19.40
N PHE A 217 -5.80 1.69 -19.01
CA PHE A 217 -5.78 0.94 -17.77
C PHE A 217 -4.64 -0.08 -17.75
N LYS A 218 -4.50 -0.87 -18.83
CA LYS A 218 -3.39 -1.84 -18.95
C LYS A 218 -2.02 -1.17 -18.90
N LYS A 219 -1.87 0.03 -19.51
CA LYS A 219 -0.60 0.77 -19.49
C LYS A 219 -0.24 1.28 -18.09
N ILE A 220 -1.22 1.73 -17.31
CA ILE A 220 -0.99 2.29 -15.97
C ILE A 220 -0.86 1.17 -14.94
N MET A 221 -1.75 0.17 -14.98
CA MET A 221 -1.86 -0.88 -13.97
C MET A 221 -1.04 -2.14 -14.28
N ASN A 222 -0.41 -2.23 -15.46
CA ASN A 222 0.29 -3.40 -15.99
C ASN A 222 -0.56 -4.70 -16.07
N ILE A 223 -1.85 -4.62 -15.76
CA ILE A 223 -2.82 -5.73 -15.83
C ILE A 223 -4.05 -5.28 -16.61
N THR A 224 -4.83 -6.22 -17.14
CA THR A 224 -6.10 -5.88 -17.79
C THR A 224 -7.13 -5.46 -16.74
N PHE A 225 -8.13 -4.68 -17.15
CA PHE A 225 -9.23 -4.29 -16.24
C PHE A 225 -10.02 -5.50 -15.73
N THR A 226 -10.18 -6.53 -16.56
CA THR A 226 -10.83 -7.80 -16.16
C THR A 226 -10.02 -8.53 -15.10
N ASP A 227 -8.69 -8.58 -15.23
CA ASP A 227 -7.81 -9.18 -14.23
C ASP A 227 -7.88 -8.41 -12.92
N PHE A 228 -7.90 -7.09 -12.97
CA PHE A 228 -8.06 -6.22 -11.79
C PHE A 228 -9.38 -6.51 -11.05
N ILE A 229 -10.52 -6.58 -11.77
CA ILE A 229 -11.81 -6.92 -11.16
C ILE A 229 -11.74 -8.31 -10.51
N ASN A 230 -11.15 -9.28 -11.20
CA ASN A 230 -11.00 -10.63 -10.67
C ASN A 230 -10.14 -10.66 -9.40
N GLN A 231 -9.02 -9.92 -9.36
CA GLN A 231 -8.19 -9.78 -8.16
C GLN A 231 -9.00 -9.19 -7.00
N TYR A 232 -9.67 -8.07 -7.23
CA TYR A 232 -10.50 -7.42 -6.22
C TYR A 232 -11.58 -8.36 -5.66
N ARG A 233 -12.31 -9.07 -6.53
CA ARG A 233 -13.33 -10.06 -6.14
C ARG A 233 -12.76 -11.21 -5.32
N ILE A 234 -11.56 -11.69 -5.66
CA ILE A 234 -10.89 -12.76 -4.92
C ILE A 234 -10.40 -12.27 -3.56
N GLU A 235 -9.93 -11.04 -3.43
CA GLU A 235 -9.59 -10.42 -2.13
C GLU A 235 -10.82 -10.39 -1.22
N GLN A 236 -11.97 -9.94 -1.73
CA GLN A 236 -13.24 -9.98 -0.99
C GLN A 236 -13.66 -11.42 -0.63
N ALA A 237 -13.46 -12.36 -1.55
CA ALA A 237 -13.76 -13.77 -1.31
C ALA A 237 -12.87 -14.35 -0.20
N CYS A 238 -11.61 -13.98 -0.11
CA CYS A 238 -10.73 -14.41 0.99
C CYS A 238 -11.24 -13.94 2.35
N ILE A 239 -11.80 -12.73 2.44
CA ILE A 239 -12.41 -12.21 3.68
C ILE A 239 -13.69 -13.00 4.03
N LEU A 240 -14.58 -13.21 3.04
CA LEU A 240 -15.83 -13.92 3.26
C LEU A 240 -15.64 -15.41 3.57
N LEU A 241 -14.60 -16.06 3.02
CA LEU A 241 -14.28 -17.46 3.30
C LEU A 241 -13.78 -17.70 4.74
N GLN A 242 -13.35 -16.69 5.45
CA GLN A 242 -13.00 -16.75 6.88
C GLN A 242 -14.26 -16.74 7.77
N GLN A 243 -15.42 -16.43 7.21
CA GLN A 243 -16.72 -16.54 7.85
C GLN A 243 -17.31 -17.94 7.61
N GLU A 244 -18.43 -18.27 8.25
CA GLU A 244 -19.08 -19.58 8.11
C GLU A 244 -19.83 -19.81 6.78
N LYS A 245 -19.60 -19.00 5.75
CA LYS A 245 -20.26 -19.08 4.44
C LYS A 245 -19.74 -20.24 3.58
N SER A 246 -20.60 -20.82 2.76
CA SER A 246 -20.22 -21.84 1.79
C SER A 246 -19.44 -21.23 0.61
N ILE A 247 -18.64 -22.03 -0.09
CA ILE A 247 -17.89 -21.59 -1.27
C ILE A 247 -18.83 -21.08 -2.39
N GLY A 248 -20.01 -21.70 -2.52
CA GLY A 248 -21.02 -21.28 -3.49
C GLY A 248 -21.59 -19.90 -3.17
N GLU A 249 -21.96 -19.64 -1.90
CA GLU A 249 -22.43 -18.33 -1.45
C GLU A 249 -21.36 -17.25 -1.70
N VAL A 250 -20.13 -17.48 -1.29
CA VAL A 250 -19.00 -16.54 -1.49
C VAL A 250 -18.77 -16.28 -2.98
N CYS A 251 -18.83 -17.29 -3.82
CA CYS A 251 -18.69 -17.13 -5.27
C CYS A 251 -19.69 -16.10 -5.81
N PHE A 252 -20.97 -16.23 -5.49
CA PHE A 252 -22.02 -15.34 -6.00
C PHE A 252 -22.00 -13.97 -5.33
N GLU A 253 -21.76 -13.90 -4.03
CA GLU A 253 -21.63 -12.63 -3.31
C GLU A 253 -20.44 -11.79 -3.80
N CYS A 254 -19.38 -12.42 -4.31
CA CYS A 254 -18.26 -11.72 -4.93
C CYS A 254 -18.45 -11.42 -6.43
N GLY A 255 -19.65 -11.63 -6.96
CA GLY A 255 -19.99 -11.26 -8.34
C GLY A 255 -19.48 -12.23 -9.42
N PHE A 256 -19.14 -13.47 -9.05
CA PHE A 256 -18.87 -14.52 -10.04
C PHE A 256 -20.16 -15.25 -10.45
N ASN A 257 -20.33 -15.50 -11.74
CA ASN A 257 -21.54 -16.10 -12.28
C ASN A 257 -21.55 -17.65 -12.20
N ASN A 258 -20.40 -18.27 -11.94
CA ASN A 258 -20.30 -19.72 -11.79
C ASN A 258 -19.09 -20.15 -10.94
N VAL A 259 -19.29 -21.23 -10.18
CA VAL A 259 -18.27 -21.78 -9.26
C VAL A 259 -17.03 -22.34 -9.98
N PRO A 260 -17.11 -23.02 -11.14
CA PRO A 260 -15.91 -23.49 -11.83
C PRO A 260 -14.96 -22.37 -12.23
N TYR A 261 -15.47 -21.25 -12.76
CA TYR A 261 -14.65 -20.09 -13.11
C TYR A 261 -14.08 -19.43 -11.87
N PHE A 262 -14.88 -19.24 -10.82
CA PHE A 262 -14.42 -18.74 -9.53
C PHE A 262 -13.25 -19.58 -8.99
N ASN A 263 -13.38 -20.90 -8.91
CA ASN A 263 -12.32 -21.79 -8.41
C ASN A 263 -11.04 -21.67 -9.23
N LYS A 264 -11.16 -21.58 -10.56
CA LYS A 264 -10.00 -21.39 -11.46
C LYS A 264 -9.29 -20.07 -11.17
N VAL A 265 -10.04 -18.97 -11.08
CA VAL A 265 -9.49 -17.63 -10.82
C VAL A 265 -8.87 -17.58 -9.41
N PHE A 266 -9.56 -18.09 -8.41
CA PHE A 266 -9.09 -18.14 -7.03
C PHE A 266 -7.76 -18.91 -6.93
N LYS A 267 -7.69 -20.11 -7.52
CA LYS A 267 -6.46 -20.91 -7.53
C LYS A 267 -5.31 -20.21 -8.27
N ASN A 268 -5.62 -19.47 -9.35
CA ASN A 268 -4.59 -18.74 -10.09
C ASN A 268 -4.00 -17.59 -9.28
N ILE A 269 -4.81 -16.89 -8.47
CA ILE A 269 -4.40 -15.73 -7.69
C ILE A 269 -3.81 -16.16 -6.34
N VAL A 270 -4.55 -16.95 -5.55
CA VAL A 270 -4.19 -17.35 -4.17
C VAL A 270 -3.26 -18.55 -4.12
N LYS A 271 -3.04 -19.25 -5.25
CA LYS A 271 -2.24 -20.50 -5.37
C LYS A 271 -2.78 -21.69 -4.57
N LYS A 272 -3.96 -21.54 -3.96
CA LYS A 272 -4.71 -22.59 -3.24
C LYS A 272 -6.14 -22.62 -3.78
N THR A 273 -6.84 -23.74 -3.65
CA THR A 273 -8.27 -23.77 -3.92
C THR A 273 -9.05 -23.07 -2.79
N PRO A 274 -10.29 -22.56 -3.04
CA PRO A 274 -11.13 -21.99 -1.97
C PRO A 274 -11.33 -22.94 -0.79
N SER A 275 -11.45 -24.26 -1.06
CA SER A 275 -11.61 -25.28 -0.02
C SER A 275 -10.35 -25.44 0.85
N GLU A 276 -9.17 -25.43 0.22
CA GLU A 276 -7.89 -25.50 0.93
C GLU A 276 -7.66 -24.22 1.75
N PHE A 277 -7.96 -23.05 1.18
CA PHE A 277 -7.86 -21.76 1.87
C PHE A 277 -8.76 -21.73 3.11
N LYS A 278 -10.04 -22.10 2.97
CA LYS A 278 -11.01 -22.13 4.09
C LYS A 278 -10.57 -23.09 5.21
N LYS A 279 -10.02 -24.26 4.88
CA LYS A 279 -9.49 -25.21 5.87
C LYS A 279 -8.31 -24.62 6.65
N THR A 280 -7.39 -23.91 5.97
CA THR A 280 -6.24 -23.30 6.65
C THR A 280 -6.62 -22.09 7.49
N ALA A 281 -7.65 -21.34 7.11
CA ALA A 281 -8.19 -20.23 7.90
C ALA A 281 -8.91 -20.72 9.18
N ASN A 282 -9.63 -21.84 9.12
CA ASN A 282 -10.35 -22.42 10.27
C ASN A 282 -9.45 -23.23 11.23
N THR A 283 -8.18 -23.49 10.91
CA THR A 283 -7.26 -24.23 11.78
C THR A 283 -6.65 -23.38 12.90
N TYR A 284 -6.95 -22.10 12.99
CA TYR A 284 -6.63 -21.30 14.16
C TYR A 284 -7.73 -21.46 15.24
N GLN A 285 -7.84 -22.66 15.84
CA GLN A 285 -8.48 -22.80 17.13
C GLN A 285 -7.49 -22.33 18.21
N PRO A 286 -7.88 -21.37 19.08
CA PRO A 286 -7.06 -21.08 20.26
C PRO A 286 -6.95 -22.37 21.06
N ARG A 287 -5.72 -22.84 21.32
CA ARG A 287 -5.49 -23.90 22.30
C ARG A 287 -6.15 -23.46 23.59
N ALA A 288 -7.16 -24.21 24.03
CA ALA A 288 -7.74 -24.06 25.32
C ALA A 288 -6.58 -24.15 26.35
N ILE A 289 -6.38 -23.09 27.09
CA ILE A 289 -5.53 -23.10 28.27
C ILE A 289 -6.30 -23.97 29.29
N SER A 290 -5.91 -25.23 29.39
CA SER A 290 -6.36 -26.08 30.51
C SER A 290 -5.86 -25.44 31.79
N ALA A 291 -6.80 -25.24 32.73
CA ALA A 291 -6.64 -24.67 34.05
C ALA A 291 -5.60 -25.43 34.91
#